data_a484de38001b217bdada73f72c674f8d
#
_entry.id   a484de38001b217bdada73f72c674f8d
#
_cell.length_a   1.000
_cell.length_b   1.000
_cell.length_c   1.000
_cell.angle_alpha   90.00
_cell.angle_beta   90.00
_cell.angle_gamma   90.00
#
_symmetry.space_group_name_H-M   'P 1'
#
loop_
_entity.id
_entity.type
_entity.pdbx_description
1 polymer ?
#
loop_
_entity_poly.entity_id
_entity_poly.type
_entity_poly.pdbx_seq_one_letter_code
_entity_poly.pdbx_strand_id
1 'polypeptide(L)'
;TFVILTAIIIACNIGLMFVPEQQSTEKQAEQKNTDQLIIDKLGSSNLITRIIAWIIGTIIGPFISFFKSKGIKIALYIIIFLFLFKIGEAFLGKMSVVFYDDMGFSKRQIGIYSKGFGWIITVVFTLVGSLFSIRSGVVKGMFIAGILMASTNLLFSVLAWYGKSELLFATAVILDEITSAISTVVFVVFISLLVDRTYTATHYAL
;
A
#
# COMPACT_ATOMS: atom_id res chain seq x y z
N THR A 1 13.02 19.90 -13.43
CA THR A 1 12.46 18.58 -13.11
C THR A 1 11.45 18.65 -11.97
N PHE A 2 11.79 19.26 -10.81
CA PHE A 2 10.88 19.37 -9.66
C PHE A 2 9.60 20.17 -9.96
N VAL A 3 9.69 21.26 -10.71
CA VAL A 3 8.54 22.09 -11.09
C VAL A 3 7.51 21.31 -11.92
N ILE A 4 7.97 20.48 -12.85
CA ILE A 4 7.09 19.62 -13.67
C ILE A 4 6.39 18.58 -12.79
N LEU A 5 7.13 17.96 -11.87
CA LEU A 5 6.56 16.97 -10.95
C LEU A 5 5.50 17.61 -10.04
N THR A 6 5.78 18.80 -9.51
CA THR A 6 4.82 19.57 -8.71
C THR A 6 3.58 19.93 -9.51
N ALA A 7 3.73 20.36 -10.76
CA ALA A 7 2.61 20.68 -11.65
C ALA A 7 1.73 19.44 -11.92
N ILE A 8 2.34 18.28 -12.15
CA ILE A 8 1.60 17.01 -12.32
C ILE A 8 0.83 16.64 -11.06
N ILE A 9 1.45 16.74 -9.89
CA ILE A 9 0.79 16.46 -8.61
C ILE A 9 -0.40 17.40 -8.41
N ILE A 10 -0.24 18.69 -8.66
CA ILE A 10 -1.33 19.67 -8.55
C ILE A 10 -2.46 19.34 -9.54
N ALA A 11 -2.13 19.03 -10.81
CA ALA A 11 -3.12 18.65 -11.81
C ALA A 11 -3.89 17.37 -11.41
N CYS A 12 -3.21 16.35 -10.87
CA CYS A 12 -3.85 15.15 -10.34
C CYS A 12 -4.78 15.47 -9.16
N ASN A 13 -4.37 16.34 -8.24
CA ASN A 13 -5.21 16.75 -7.11
C ASN A 13 -6.44 17.54 -7.58
N ILE A 14 -6.30 18.44 -8.57
CA ILE A 14 -7.44 19.14 -9.17
C ILE A 14 -8.37 18.11 -9.86
N GLY A 15 -7.82 17.12 -10.58
CA GLY A 15 -8.60 16.05 -11.18
C GLY A 15 -9.41 15.25 -10.17
N LEU A 16 -8.87 14.99 -8.99
CA LEU A 16 -9.58 14.32 -7.89
C LEU A 16 -10.78 15.12 -7.36
N MET A 17 -10.76 16.45 -7.44
CA MET A 17 -11.92 17.29 -7.05
C MET A 17 -13.14 17.09 -7.96
N PHE A 18 -12.93 16.61 -9.19
CA PHE A 18 -14.03 16.32 -10.13
C PHE A 18 -14.55 14.87 -10.03
N VAL A 19 -13.90 14.02 -9.25
CA VAL A 19 -14.41 12.67 -8.99
C VAL A 19 -15.57 12.79 -7.99
N PRO A 20 -16.80 12.39 -8.37
CA PRO A 20 -17.93 12.44 -7.45
C PRO A 20 -17.64 11.51 -6.29
N GLU A 21 -17.63 12.08 -5.10
CA GLU A 21 -17.43 11.36 -3.85
C GLU A 21 -18.62 10.43 -3.63
N GLN A 22 -18.47 9.15 -3.90
CA GLN A 22 -19.43 8.13 -3.51
C GLN A 22 -19.32 7.89 -1.99
N GLN A 23 -19.52 8.94 -1.21
CA GLN A 23 -19.75 8.77 0.21
C GLN A 23 -21.19 8.30 0.36
N SER A 24 -21.36 7.04 0.76
CA SER A 24 -22.68 6.57 1.12
C SER A 24 -23.19 7.49 2.24
N THR A 25 -24.39 8.02 2.06
CA THR A 25 -25.07 8.93 3.01
C THR A 25 -25.13 8.32 4.42
N GLU A 26 -25.11 6.99 4.49
CA GLU A 26 -25.06 6.21 5.72
C GLU A 26 -23.73 6.33 6.47
N LYS A 27 -22.58 6.35 5.77
CA LYS A 27 -21.27 6.54 6.42
C LYS A 27 -21.15 7.92 7.08
N GLN A 28 -21.72 8.94 6.44
CA GLN A 28 -21.75 10.29 7.02
C GLN A 28 -22.69 10.37 8.23
N ALA A 29 -23.83 9.67 8.20
CA ALA A 29 -24.76 9.62 9.31
C ALA A 29 -24.17 8.87 10.51
N GLU A 30 -23.51 7.74 10.27
CA GLU A 30 -22.87 6.92 11.32
C GLU A 30 -21.69 7.65 11.96
N GLN A 31 -20.89 8.35 11.16
CA GLN A 31 -19.79 9.17 11.66
C GLN A 31 -20.30 10.36 12.46
N LYS A 32 -21.33 11.06 11.99
CA LYS A 32 -21.98 12.15 12.73
C LYS A 32 -22.59 11.68 14.05
N ASN A 33 -23.23 10.52 14.06
CA ASN A 33 -23.79 9.93 15.29
C ASN A 33 -22.67 9.57 16.28
N THR A 34 -21.58 9.01 15.81
CA THR A 34 -20.42 8.67 16.66
C THR A 34 -19.77 9.93 17.22
N ASP A 35 -19.58 10.96 16.40
CA ASP A 35 -19.01 12.25 16.82
C ASP A 35 -19.92 12.94 17.85
N GLN A 36 -21.25 12.91 17.67
CA GLN A 36 -22.21 13.45 18.62
C GLN A 36 -22.18 12.70 19.95
N LEU A 37 -22.17 11.38 19.94
CA LEU A 37 -22.07 10.56 21.16
C LEU A 37 -20.78 10.83 21.95
N ILE A 38 -19.68 11.14 21.27
CA ILE A 38 -18.41 11.48 21.91
C ILE A 38 -18.47 12.91 22.49
N ILE A 39 -19.07 13.85 21.76
CA ILE A 39 -19.24 15.24 22.22
C ILE A 39 -20.15 15.29 23.46
N ASP A 40 -21.24 14.54 23.45
CA ASP A 40 -22.18 14.44 24.58
C ASP A 40 -21.53 13.84 25.83
N LYS A 41 -20.66 12.85 25.66
CA LYS A 41 -19.89 12.26 26.76
C LYS A 41 -18.80 13.16 27.33
N LEU A 42 -18.24 14.06 26.51
CA LEU A 42 -17.18 14.98 26.93
C LEU A 42 -17.74 16.30 27.54
N GLY A 43 -19.06 16.54 27.47
CA GLY A 43 -19.76 17.60 28.16
C GLY A 43 -19.36 19.04 27.77
N SER A 44 -18.61 19.23 26.68
CA SER A 44 -18.13 20.53 26.25
C SER A 44 -18.11 20.63 24.72
N SER A 45 -18.69 21.71 24.20
CA SER A 45 -18.78 22.03 22.78
C SER A 45 -17.56 22.82 22.25
N ASN A 46 -16.40 22.71 22.90
CA ASN A 46 -15.20 23.44 22.51
C ASN A 46 -14.60 22.91 21.24
N LEU A 47 -13.87 23.75 20.49
CA LEU A 47 -13.19 23.41 19.24
C LEU A 47 -12.23 22.22 19.42
N ILE A 48 -11.57 22.15 20.57
CA ILE A 48 -10.68 21.04 20.96
C ILE A 48 -11.46 19.73 21.07
N THR A 49 -12.64 19.73 21.69
CA THR A 49 -13.49 18.54 21.83
C THR A 49 -13.98 18.03 20.48
N ARG A 50 -14.29 18.93 19.55
CA ARG A 50 -14.67 18.55 18.16
C ARG A 50 -13.50 17.93 17.38
N ILE A 51 -12.29 18.47 17.55
CA ILE A 51 -11.07 17.90 16.92
C ILE A 51 -10.79 16.51 17.50
N ILE A 52 -10.88 16.36 18.82
CA ILE A 52 -10.67 15.05 19.48
C ILE A 52 -11.73 14.06 19.04
N ALA A 53 -13.00 14.43 18.99
CA ALA A 53 -14.08 13.57 18.52
C ALA A 53 -13.87 13.15 17.07
N TRP A 54 -13.46 14.07 16.20
CA TRP A 54 -13.13 13.77 14.81
C TRP A 54 -11.94 12.80 14.67
N ILE A 55 -10.87 13.00 15.44
CA ILE A 55 -9.71 12.09 15.47
C ILE A 55 -10.14 10.70 15.95
N ILE A 56 -10.91 10.62 17.02
CA ILE A 56 -11.41 9.35 17.58
C ILE A 56 -12.31 8.65 16.56
N GLY A 57 -13.27 9.36 15.97
CA GLY A 57 -14.19 8.79 14.98
C GLY A 57 -13.48 8.36 13.69
N THR A 58 -12.56 9.18 13.19
CA THR A 58 -11.90 8.96 11.89
C THR A 58 -10.74 7.96 11.97
N ILE A 59 -9.97 7.96 13.06
CA ILE A 59 -8.78 7.14 13.21
C ILE A 59 -9.05 5.93 14.09
N ILE A 60 -9.51 6.15 15.31
CA ILE A 60 -9.66 5.09 16.32
C ILE A 60 -10.88 4.21 16.04
N GLY A 61 -11.98 4.80 15.54
CA GLY A 61 -13.21 4.09 15.22
C GLY A 61 -12.99 2.90 14.27
N PRO A 62 -12.37 3.08 13.10
CA PRO A 62 -12.05 1.99 12.18
C PRO A 62 -11.18 0.89 12.80
N PHE A 63 -10.21 1.25 13.64
CA PHE A 63 -9.38 0.27 14.35
C PHE A 63 -10.20 -0.57 15.32
N ILE A 64 -11.01 0.08 16.18
CA ILE A 64 -11.88 -0.63 17.13
C ILE A 64 -12.85 -1.55 16.38
N SER A 65 -13.45 -1.07 15.30
CA SER A 65 -14.37 -1.85 14.46
C SER A 65 -13.67 -3.06 13.85
N PHE A 66 -12.45 -2.88 13.33
CA PHE A 66 -11.63 -3.97 12.79
C PHE A 66 -11.32 -5.04 13.83
N PHE A 67 -10.92 -4.65 15.04
CA PHE A 67 -10.65 -5.58 16.14
C PHE A 67 -11.92 -6.28 16.63
N LYS A 68 -13.06 -5.60 16.68
CA LYS A 68 -14.35 -6.20 17.02
C LYS A 68 -14.83 -7.22 16.00
N SER A 69 -14.72 -6.88 14.70
CA SER A 69 -15.20 -7.71 13.61
C SER A 69 -14.40 -9.02 13.43
N LYS A 70 -13.08 -8.95 13.56
CA LYS A 70 -12.18 -10.10 13.31
C LYS A 70 -11.77 -10.86 14.56
N GLY A 71 -11.98 -10.27 15.74
CA GLY A 71 -11.41 -10.72 16.98
C GLY A 71 -9.92 -10.36 17.10
N ILE A 72 -9.48 -10.12 18.34
CA ILE A 72 -8.14 -9.55 18.64
C ILE A 72 -7.01 -10.41 18.05
N LYS A 73 -7.10 -11.74 18.12
CA LYS A 73 -6.05 -12.65 17.65
C LYS A 73 -5.86 -12.55 16.14
N ILE A 74 -6.95 -12.65 15.36
CA ILE A 74 -6.90 -12.61 13.89
C ILE A 74 -6.50 -11.23 13.40
N ALA A 75 -7.03 -10.17 14.02
CA ALA A 75 -6.66 -8.79 13.70
C ALA A 75 -5.17 -8.55 13.90
N LEU A 76 -4.60 -9.04 15.01
CA LEU A 76 -3.18 -8.92 15.30
C LEU A 76 -2.32 -9.67 14.27
N TYR A 77 -2.70 -10.90 13.89
CA TYR A 77 -1.99 -11.64 12.84
C TYR A 77 -2.00 -10.91 11.50
N ILE A 78 -3.14 -10.32 11.13
CA ILE A 78 -3.24 -9.52 9.88
C ILE A 78 -2.32 -8.31 9.95
N ILE A 79 -2.32 -7.56 11.05
CA ILE A 79 -1.47 -6.38 11.21
C ILE A 79 0.01 -6.75 11.17
N ILE A 80 0.42 -7.80 11.89
CA ILE A 80 1.81 -8.29 11.88
C ILE A 80 2.20 -8.73 10.47
N PHE A 81 1.33 -9.46 9.78
CA PHE A 81 1.57 -9.88 8.40
C PHE A 81 1.77 -8.68 7.46
N LEU A 82 0.88 -7.69 7.51
CA LEU A 82 0.98 -6.47 6.70
C LEU A 82 2.26 -5.69 7.00
N PHE A 83 2.61 -5.58 8.27
CA PHE A 83 3.83 -4.91 8.70
C PHE A 83 5.08 -5.62 8.19
N LEU A 84 5.17 -6.94 8.39
CA LEU A 84 6.32 -7.74 7.93
C LEU A 84 6.45 -7.71 6.40
N PHE A 85 5.31 -7.78 5.70
CA PHE A 85 5.28 -7.70 4.24
C PHE A 85 5.84 -6.36 3.75
N LYS A 86 5.37 -5.26 4.33
CA LYS A 86 5.76 -3.92 3.90
C LYS A 86 7.17 -3.51 4.34
N ILE A 87 7.63 -3.99 5.50
CA ILE A 87 8.99 -3.71 5.96
C ILE A 87 10.04 -4.38 5.05
N GLY A 88 9.76 -5.61 4.57
CA GLY A 88 10.63 -6.30 3.61
C GLY A 88 10.81 -5.51 2.33
N GLU A 89 9.70 -5.05 1.73
CA GLU A 89 9.71 -4.21 0.53
C GLU A 89 10.43 -2.88 0.75
N ALA A 90 10.16 -2.21 1.87
CA ALA A 90 10.77 -0.92 2.19
C ALA A 90 12.29 -1.03 2.41
N PHE A 91 12.74 -2.10 3.05
CA PHE A 91 14.16 -2.37 3.26
C PHE A 91 14.90 -2.56 1.94
N LEU A 92 14.36 -3.41 1.06
CA LEU A 92 14.93 -3.64 -0.27
C LEU A 92 15.00 -2.36 -1.08
N GLY A 93 13.94 -1.59 -1.15
CA GLY A 93 13.91 -0.33 -1.89
C GLY A 93 14.96 0.69 -1.44
N LYS A 94 15.40 0.62 -0.17
CA LYS A 94 16.47 1.49 0.35
C LYS A 94 17.87 0.89 0.17
N MET A 95 18.02 -0.41 0.44
CA MET A 95 19.32 -1.08 0.43
C MET A 95 19.78 -1.44 -0.99
N SER A 96 18.87 -1.62 -1.93
CA SER A 96 19.20 -1.98 -3.31
C SER A 96 20.15 -0.98 -3.99
N VAL A 97 19.91 0.31 -3.81
CA VAL A 97 20.76 1.36 -4.43
C VAL A 97 22.18 1.32 -3.86
N VAL A 98 22.30 1.14 -2.54
CA VAL A 98 23.63 1.00 -1.87
C VAL A 98 24.31 -0.26 -2.37
N PHE A 99 23.60 -1.38 -2.44
CA PHE A 99 24.11 -2.65 -2.94
C PHE A 99 24.63 -2.54 -4.38
N TYR A 100 23.89 -1.82 -5.27
CA TYR A 100 24.34 -1.63 -6.65
C TYR A 100 25.63 -0.81 -6.74
N ASP A 101 25.78 0.21 -5.90
CA ASP A 101 27.00 1.04 -5.83
C ASP A 101 28.19 0.21 -5.29
N ASP A 102 27.98 -0.57 -4.24
CA ASP A 102 28.98 -1.48 -3.65
C ASP A 102 29.45 -2.57 -4.65
N MET A 103 28.54 -3.06 -5.50
CA MET A 103 28.86 -3.99 -6.59
C MET A 103 29.62 -3.33 -7.76
N GLY A 104 29.83 -2.01 -7.69
CA GLY A 104 30.58 -1.23 -8.67
C GLY A 104 29.82 -0.96 -9.98
N PHE A 105 28.47 -0.98 -9.95
CA PHE A 105 27.67 -0.51 -11.07
C PHE A 105 27.68 1.01 -11.16
N SER A 106 27.84 1.54 -12.37
CA SER A 106 27.84 2.98 -12.58
C SER A 106 26.46 3.58 -12.32
N LYS A 107 26.41 4.82 -11.84
CA LYS A 107 25.15 5.57 -11.64
C LYS A 107 24.29 5.65 -12.92
N ARG A 108 24.95 5.61 -14.09
CA ARG A 108 24.28 5.56 -15.38
C ARG A 108 23.54 4.23 -15.60
N GLN A 109 24.21 3.09 -15.32
CA GLN A 109 23.60 1.76 -15.42
C GLN A 109 22.41 1.63 -14.45
N ILE A 110 22.61 2.01 -13.19
CA ILE A 110 21.55 2.04 -12.18
C ILE A 110 20.38 2.91 -12.65
N GLY A 111 20.67 4.11 -13.18
CA GLY A 111 19.65 5.01 -13.69
C GLY A 111 18.85 4.46 -14.87
N ILE A 112 19.50 3.78 -15.82
CA ILE A 112 18.84 3.18 -16.98
C ILE A 112 17.93 2.02 -16.56
N TYR A 113 18.46 1.04 -15.83
CA TYR A 113 17.71 -0.18 -15.50
C TYR A 113 16.65 0.04 -14.42
N SER A 114 16.99 0.76 -13.33
CA SER A 114 16.05 0.97 -12.23
C SER A 114 15.09 2.16 -12.45
N LYS A 115 15.53 3.24 -13.11
CA LYS A 115 14.70 4.44 -13.28
C LYS A 115 14.17 4.60 -14.71
N GLY A 116 14.98 4.22 -15.73
CA GLY A 116 14.59 4.34 -17.13
C GLY A 116 13.50 3.34 -17.51
N PHE A 117 13.72 2.05 -17.28
CA PHE A 117 12.76 1.00 -17.58
C PHE A 117 11.74 0.80 -16.44
N GLY A 118 12.13 1.06 -15.19
CA GLY A 118 11.31 0.79 -14.02
C GLY A 118 9.93 1.43 -14.08
N TRP A 119 9.81 2.70 -14.48
CA TRP A 119 8.50 3.37 -14.51
C TRP A 119 7.52 2.75 -15.53
N ILE A 120 8.02 2.32 -16.70
CA ILE A 120 7.20 1.64 -17.72
C ILE A 120 6.71 0.31 -17.19
N ILE A 121 7.63 -0.46 -16.59
CA ILE A 121 7.34 -1.76 -15.97
C ILE A 121 6.30 -1.58 -14.87
N THR A 122 6.49 -0.61 -13.99
CA THR A 122 5.56 -0.33 -12.89
C THR A 122 4.16 -0.03 -13.41
N VAL A 123 4.00 0.85 -14.42
CA VAL A 123 2.69 1.16 -14.99
C VAL A 123 2.03 -0.07 -15.60
N VAL A 124 2.73 -0.82 -16.44
CA VAL A 124 2.19 -2.01 -17.12
C VAL A 124 1.82 -3.09 -16.11
N PHE A 125 2.74 -3.41 -15.19
CA PHE A 125 2.52 -4.50 -14.23
C PHE A 125 1.61 -4.12 -13.06
N THR A 126 1.39 -2.86 -12.80
CA THR A 126 0.29 -2.39 -11.94
C THR A 126 -1.07 -2.78 -12.52
N LEU A 127 -1.28 -2.60 -13.83
CA LEU A 127 -2.52 -3.02 -14.49
C LEU A 127 -2.66 -4.54 -14.50
N VAL A 128 -1.59 -5.26 -14.82
CA VAL A 128 -1.55 -6.74 -14.77
C VAL A 128 -1.84 -7.25 -13.35
N GLY A 129 -1.21 -6.66 -12.35
CA GLY A 129 -1.42 -6.98 -10.93
C GLY A 129 -2.85 -6.74 -10.47
N SER A 130 -3.48 -5.67 -10.94
CA SER A 130 -4.90 -5.39 -10.66
C SER A 130 -5.80 -6.49 -11.23
N LEU A 131 -5.60 -6.85 -12.50
CA LEU A 131 -6.36 -7.91 -13.15
C LEU A 131 -6.13 -9.28 -12.50
N PHE A 132 -4.88 -9.57 -12.13
CA PHE A 132 -4.50 -10.76 -11.40
C PHE A 132 -5.20 -10.84 -10.02
N SER A 133 -5.23 -9.73 -9.27
CA SER A 133 -5.89 -9.65 -7.97
C SER A 133 -7.40 -9.93 -8.07
N ILE A 134 -8.07 -9.42 -9.12
CA ILE A 134 -9.49 -9.64 -9.35
C ILE A 134 -9.77 -11.12 -9.69
N ARG A 135 -8.95 -11.74 -10.53
CA ARG A 135 -9.18 -13.11 -11.01
C ARG A 135 -8.80 -14.20 -10.01
N SER A 136 -7.67 -14.05 -9.33
CA SER A 136 -7.15 -15.09 -8.42
C SER A 136 -7.70 -15.00 -7.01
N GLY A 137 -8.37 -13.90 -6.68
CA GLY A 137 -8.78 -13.58 -5.31
C GLY A 137 -7.63 -12.98 -4.51
N VAL A 138 -7.95 -12.00 -3.69
CA VAL A 138 -6.97 -11.11 -3.07
C VAL A 138 -6.02 -11.81 -2.11
N VAL A 139 -6.51 -12.77 -1.31
CA VAL A 139 -5.67 -13.53 -0.35
C VAL A 139 -4.66 -14.41 -1.07
N LYS A 140 -5.10 -15.12 -2.12
CA LYS A 140 -4.20 -15.93 -2.95
C LYS A 140 -3.20 -15.04 -3.70
N GLY A 141 -3.70 -13.90 -4.24
CA GLY A 141 -2.86 -12.89 -4.88
C GLY A 141 -1.75 -12.40 -3.97
N MET A 142 -2.09 -12.08 -2.71
CA MET A 142 -1.13 -11.62 -1.71
C MET A 142 -0.06 -12.68 -1.39
N PHE A 143 -0.46 -13.94 -1.27
CA PHE A 143 0.47 -15.05 -1.02
C PHE A 143 1.43 -15.27 -2.21
N ILE A 144 0.91 -15.27 -3.43
CA ILE A 144 1.71 -15.43 -4.65
C ILE A 144 2.66 -14.23 -4.82
N ALA A 145 2.17 -13.00 -4.61
CA ALA A 145 3.00 -11.80 -4.66
C ALA A 145 4.15 -11.85 -3.65
N GLY A 146 3.89 -12.32 -2.42
CA GLY A 146 4.92 -12.52 -1.41
C GLY A 146 5.99 -13.54 -1.80
N ILE A 147 5.60 -14.67 -2.40
CA ILE A 147 6.55 -15.67 -2.91
C ILE A 147 7.39 -15.12 -4.06
N LEU A 148 6.75 -14.44 -5.02
CA LEU A 148 7.44 -13.83 -6.15
C LEU A 148 8.47 -12.81 -5.67
N MET A 149 8.10 -11.95 -4.73
CA MET A 149 8.98 -10.95 -4.14
C MET A 149 10.15 -11.60 -3.38
N ALA A 150 9.90 -12.68 -2.61
CA ALA A 150 10.98 -13.41 -1.95
C ALA A 150 11.93 -14.07 -2.97
N SER A 151 11.39 -14.56 -4.09
CA SER A 151 12.19 -15.18 -5.16
C SER A 151 13.08 -14.17 -5.87
N THR A 152 12.60 -12.95 -6.13
CA THR A 152 13.44 -11.90 -6.75
C THR A 152 14.54 -11.44 -5.81
N ASN A 153 14.30 -11.42 -4.50
CA ASN A 153 15.33 -11.13 -3.52
C ASN A 153 16.51 -12.13 -3.55
N LEU A 154 16.22 -13.40 -3.87
CA LEU A 154 17.28 -14.39 -4.06
C LEU A 154 18.16 -14.08 -5.28
N LEU A 155 17.63 -13.41 -6.31
CA LEU A 155 18.45 -13.00 -7.47
C LEU A 155 19.52 -11.97 -7.08
N PHE A 156 19.23 -11.09 -6.15
CA PHE A 156 20.25 -10.18 -5.63
C PHE A 156 21.33 -10.91 -4.84
N SER A 157 20.98 -11.97 -4.12
CA SER A 157 21.96 -12.83 -3.45
C SER A 157 22.83 -13.59 -4.46
N VAL A 158 22.23 -14.06 -5.55
CA VAL A 158 22.97 -14.70 -6.65
C VAL A 158 23.89 -13.69 -7.32
N LEU A 159 23.45 -12.45 -7.56
CA LEU A 159 24.28 -11.37 -8.10
C LEU A 159 25.45 -11.05 -7.16
N ALA A 160 25.22 -11.01 -5.84
CA ALA A 160 26.28 -10.79 -4.86
C ALA A 160 27.35 -11.90 -4.91
N TRP A 161 26.94 -13.14 -5.11
CA TRP A 161 27.86 -14.28 -5.16
C TRP A 161 28.61 -14.37 -6.49
N TYR A 162 27.92 -14.16 -7.60
CA TYR A 162 28.51 -14.25 -8.94
C TYR A 162 29.46 -13.09 -9.25
N GLY A 163 29.25 -11.93 -8.62
CA GLY A 163 29.99 -10.71 -8.87
C GLY A 163 29.34 -9.84 -9.95
N LYS A 164 30.06 -8.80 -10.38
CA LYS A 164 29.57 -7.80 -11.32
C LYS A 164 29.24 -8.41 -12.69
N SER A 165 27.96 -8.58 -12.98
CA SER A 165 27.43 -9.00 -14.28
C SER A 165 26.27 -8.10 -14.67
N GLU A 166 26.39 -7.37 -15.78
CA GLU A 166 25.37 -6.43 -16.23
C GLU A 166 24.06 -7.14 -16.61
N LEU A 167 24.14 -8.31 -17.23
CA LEU A 167 22.98 -9.10 -17.61
C LEU A 167 22.21 -9.57 -16.37
N LEU A 168 22.91 -10.10 -15.36
CA LEU A 168 22.30 -10.59 -14.14
C LEU A 168 21.69 -9.43 -13.33
N PHE A 169 22.39 -8.29 -13.31
CA PHE A 169 21.89 -7.05 -12.68
C PHE A 169 20.60 -6.56 -13.36
N ALA A 170 20.60 -6.43 -14.69
CA ALA A 170 19.43 -6.00 -15.44
C ALA A 170 18.24 -6.94 -15.21
N THR A 171 18.47 -8.26 -15.24
CA THR A 171 17.44 -9.26 -15.00
C THR A 171 16.89 -9.17 -13.57
N ALA A 172 17.75 -9.07 -12.56
CA ALA A 172 17.33 -8.95 -11.17
C ALA A 172 16.49 -7.70 -10.94
N VAL A 173 16.94 -6.54 -11.42
CA VAL A 173 16.23 -5.27 -11.28
C VAL A 173 14.87 -5.28 -11.99
N ILE A 174 14.82 -5.78 -13.24
CA ILE A 174 13.56 -5.84 -14.01
C ILE A 174 12.54 -6.75 -13.33
N LEU A 175 12.96 -7.94 -12.89
CA LEU A 175 12.07 -8.87 -12.20
C LEU A 175 11.61 -8.34 -10.85
N ASP A 176 12.48 -7.66 -10.14
CA ASP A 176 12.12 -7.01 -8.87
C ASP A 176 11.09 -5.89 -9.07
N GLU A 177 11.26 -5.03 -10.07
CA GLU A 177 10.27 -3.99 -10.40
C GLU A 177 8.91 -4.58 -10.81
N ILE A 178 8.90 -5.69 -11.57
CA ILE A 178 7.67 -6.41 -11.94
C ILE A 178 6.95 -6.92 -10.69
N THR A 179 7.66 -7.64 -9.83
CA THR A 179 7.06 -8.24 -8.63
C THR A 179 6.65 -7.20 -7.62
N SER A 180 7.40 -6.12 -7.47
CA SER A 180 7.08 -4.98 -6.60
C SER A 180 5.83 -4.25 -7.06
N ALA A 181 5.66 -4.03 -8.38
CA ALA A 181 4.45 -3.41 -8.94
C ALA A 181 3.20 -4.27 -8.66
N ILE A 182 3.26 -5.58 -8.93
CA ILE A 182 2.17 -6.52 -8.66
C ILE A 182 1.87 -6.56 -7.15
N SER A 183 2.90 -6.69 -6.33
CA SER A 183 2.83 -6.77 -4.87
C SER A 183 2.14 -5.55 -4.26
N THR A 184 2.56 -4.35 -4.67
CA THR A 184 1.99 -3.10 -4.17
C THR A 184 0.50 -2.99 -4.46
N VAL A 185 0.06 -3.35 -5.67
CA VAL A 185 -1.37 -3.30 -6.02
C VAL A 185 -2.18 -4.31 -5.22
N VAL A 186 -1.72 -5.56 -5.16
CA VAL A 186 -2.42 -6.61 -4.40
C VAL A 186 -2.49 -6.24 -2.92
N PHE A 187 -1.45 -5.63 -2.37
CA PHE A 187 -1.41 -5.12 -1.00
C PHE A 187 -2.46 -4.02 -0.77
N VAL A 188 -2.56 -3.04 -1.67
CA VAL A 188 -3.55 -1.96 -1.58
C VAL A 188 -4.98 -2.51 -1.68
N VAL A 189 -5.24 -3.43 -2.62
CA VAL A 189 -6.54 -4.09 -2.76
C VAL A 189 -6.88 -4.90 -1.50
N PHE A 190 -5.90 -5.61 -0.92
CA PHE A 190 -6.09 -6.36 0.32
C PHE A 190 -6.48 -5.45 1.49
N ILE A 191 -5.77 -4.33 1.69
CA ILE A 191 -6.12 -3.35 2.73
C ILE A 191 -7.52 -2.77 2.47
N SER A 192 -7.83 -2.40 1.23
CA SER A 192 -9.15 -1.84 0.87
C SER A 192 -10.27 -2.82 1.21
N LEU A 193 -10.10 -4.11 0.93
CA LEU A 193 -11.08 -5.13 1.30
C LEU A 193 -11.18 -5.37 2.81
N LEU A 194 -10.09 -5.18 3.55
CA LEU A 194 -10.13 -5.27 5.00
C LEU A 194 -10.98 -4.15 5.61
N VAL A 195 -10.83 -2.94 5.08
CA VAL A 195 -11.58 -1.76 5.53
C VAL A 195 -13.05 -1.87 5.13
N ASP A 196 -13.35 -2.21 3.88
CA ASP A 196 -14.74 -2.31 3.39
C ASP A 196 -15.54 -3.42 4.05
N ARG A 197 -14.93 -4.58 4.31
CA ARG A 197 -15.61 -5.69 5.02
C ARG A 197 -15.97 -5.36 6.45
N THR A 198 -15.28 -4.44 7.08
CA THR A 198 -15.58 -4.01 8.45
C THR A 198 -16.88 -3.21 8.51
N TYR A 199 -17.17 -2.44 7.46
CA TYR A 199 -18.42 -1.66 7.38
C TYR A 199 -19.59 -2.43 6.75
N THR A 200 -19.34 -3.39 5.86
CA THR A 200 -20.39 -4.23 5.25
C THR A 200 -20.88 -5.35 6.18
N ALA A 201 -20.10 -5.79 7.16
CA ALA A 201 -20.55 -6.79 8.12
C ALA A 201 -21.70 -6.28 9.01
N THR A 202 -21.78 -4.98 9.26
CA THR A 202 -22.88 -4.37 10.01
C THR A 202 -24.19 -4.33 9.19
N HIS A 203 -24.08 -4.24 7.87
CA HIS A 203 -25.23 -4.22 6.97
C HIS A 203 -25.90 -5.59 6.72
N TYR A 204 -25.16 -6.69 6.94
CA TYR A 204 -25.73 -8.05 6.81
C TYR A 204 -26.19 -8.65 8.15
N ALA A 205 -25.99 -7.92 9.25
CA ALA A 205 -26.39 -8.38 10.59
C ALA A 205 -27.70 -7.71 11.09
N LEU A 206 -28.32 -6.86 10.27
CA LEU A 206 -29.65 -6.29 10.46
C LEU A 206 -30.63 -6.88 9.48
#